data_a973dc8845e50f8a9cbb78c67efd766f
#
_entry.id   a973dc8845e50f8a9cbb78c67efd766f
#
_cell.length_a   1.000
_cell.length_b   1.000
_cell.length_c   1.000
_cell.angle_alpha   90.00
_cell.angle_beta   90.00
_cell.angle_gamma   90.00
#
_symmetry.space_group_name_H-M   'P 1'
#
loop_
_entity.id
_entity.type
_entity.pdbx_description
1 polymer ?
#
loop_
_entity_poly.entity_id
_entity_poly.type
_entity_poly.pdbx_seq_one_letter_code
_entity_poly.pdbx_strand_id
1 'polypeptide(L)'
;DTLDEILAAPDRDAWLDWVRTRPLAIATDGWLCVHAGVVPQWDAERTLALAAEVQALLAGPDLRAFLQVMYGNEPDRWSDALTGADRWRFVVNALTRIRFCTDDGTLDFKAKEGAGTAPPGHRPWFDVPGRRTAGQPIAFGHWSTLGLISRPELLGIDTGCVWGGALTAVRVDGGRREVVQVPCPQAQRPGA
;
A
#
# COMPACT_ATOMS: atom_id res chain seq x y z
N ASP A 1 21.37 -1.28 -9.24
CA ASP A 1 20.50 -1.12 -8.08
C ASP A 1 20.54 0.34 -7.61
N THR A 2 19.41 0.92 -7.25
CA THR A 2 19.30 2.32 -6.81
C THR A 2 19.54 2.50 -5.31
N LEU A 3 19.88 1.44 -4.60
CA LEU A 3 20.08 1.45 -3.14
C LEU A 3 21.53 1.71 -2.73
N ASP A 4 22.48 1.66 -3.64
CA ASP A 4 23.92 1.71 -3.34
C ASP A 4 24.31 2.98 -2.58
N GLU A 5 23.73 4.13 -2.94
CA GLU A 5 23.99 5.40 -2.26
C GLU A 5 23.51 5.37 -0.80
N ILE A 6 22.35 4.77 -0.54
CA ILE A 6 21.79 4.62 0.80
C ILE A 6 22.62 3.63 1.62
N LEU A 7 23.00 2.49 1.00
CA LEU A 7 23.79 1.46 1.65
C LEU A 7 25.22 1.90 1.99
N ALA A 8 25.76 2.84 1.19
CA ALA A 8 27.10 3.43 1.42
C ALA A 8 27.05 4.69 2.32
N ALA A 9 25.87 5.20 2.64
CA ALA A 9 25.75 6.42 3.43
C ALA A 9 26.30 6.24 4.85
N PRO A 10 27.02 7.24 5.41
CA PRO A 10 27.61 7.15 6.75
C PRO A 10 26.54 7.03 7.85
N ASP A 11 25.33 7.50 7.61
CA ASP A 11 24.17 7.43 8.51
C ASP A 11 23.16 6.32 8.12
N ARG A 12 23.58 5.36 7.29
CA ARG A 12 22.76 4.24 6.84
C ARG A 12 21.97 3.56 7.95
N ASP A 13 22.64 3.27 9.07
CA ASP A 13 22.01 2.51 10.17
C ASP A 13 20.89 3.33 10.82
N ALA A 14 21.05 4.66 10.94
CA ALA A 14 19.99 5.54 11.41
C ALA A 14 18.78 5.56 10.47
N TRP A 15 19.02 5.55 9.15
CA TRP A 15 17.95 5.46 8.14
C TRP A 15 17.23 4.12 8.22
N LEU A 16 17.94 3.02 8.35
CA LEU A 16 17.35 1.69 8.48
C LEU A 16 16.52 1.57 9.76
N ASP A 17 17.02 2.07 10.87
CA ASP A 17 16.29 2.10 12.15
C ASP A 17 15.05 2.99 12.06
N TRP A 18 15.12 4.11 11.38
CA TRP A 18 13.96 4.96 11.16
C TRP A 18 12.90 4.28 10.28
N VAL A 19 13.28 3.71 9.13
CA VAL A 19 12.36 3.07 8.19
C VAL A 19 11.60 1.91 8.83
N ARG A 20 12.30 1.02 9.54
CA ARG A 20 11.67 -0.16 10.16
C ARG A 20 10.66 0.18 11.26
N THR A 21 10.65 1.42 11.75
CA THR A 21 9.67 1.91 12.72
C THR A 21 8.47 2.62 12.09
N ARG A 22 8.43 2.78 10.75
CA ARG A 22 7.29 3.43 10.09
C ARG A 22 6.08 2.49 10.04
N PRO A 23 4.89 2.98 10.37
CA PRO A 23 3.68 2.17 10.37
C PRO A 23 3.28 1.78 8.93
N LEU A 24 2.74 0.57 8.75
CA LEU A 24 2.19 0.10 7.48
C LEU A 24 0.81 0.69 7.19
N ALA A 25 0.08 1.09 8.22
CA ALA A 25 -1.19 1.79 8.12
C ALA A 25 -1.32 2.77 9.28
N ILE A 26 -1.94 3.91 9.03
CA ILE A 26 -2.25 4.92 10.06
C ILE A 26 -3.68 5.41 9.91
N ALA A 27 -4.30 5.79 11.04
CA ALA A 27 -5.57 6.50 11.04
C ALA A 27 -5.32 7.92 11.59
N THR A 28 -5.73 8.92 10.84
CA THR A 28 -5.61 10.33 11.23
C THR A 28 -6.76 11.14 10.61
N ASP A 29 -7.35 12.04 11.38
CA ASP A 29 -8.40 12.95 10.92
C ASP A 29 -9.56 12.25 10.19
N GLY A 30 -9.92 11.02 10.61
CA GLY A 30 -10.97 10.22 9.98
C GLY A 30 -10.53 9.47 8.71
N TRP A 31 -9.28 9.60 8.28
CA TRP A 31 -8.71 8.88 7.14
C TRP A 31 -7.93 7.66 7.59
N LEU A 32 -8.11 6.55 6.88
CA LEU A 32 -7.20 5.41 6.90
C LEU A 32 -6.17 5.58 5.78
N CYS A 33 -4.90 5.67 6.12
CA CYS A 33 -3.82 5.81 5.14
C CYS A 33 -3.04 4.50 5.06
N VAL A 34 -2.88 3.97 3.85
CA VAL A 34 -2.14 2.74 3.53
C VAL A 34 -1.25 2.97 2.32
N HIS A 35 -0.20 2.14 2.13
CA HIS A 35 0.64 2.30 0.95
C HIS A 35 -0.10 1.89 -0.34
N ALA A 36 -0.72 0.68 -0.40
CA ALA A 36 -1.38 0.19 -1.62
C ALA A 36 -2.89 0.07 -1.49
N GLY A 37 -3.41 -0.65 -0.50
CA GLY A 37 -4.85 -0.80 -0.34
C GLY A 37 -5.26 -1.73 0.77
N VAL A 38 -6.55 -2.09 0.78
CA VAL A 38 -7.18 -2.92 1.81
C VAL A 38 -8.06 -3.96 1.14
N VAL A 39 -7.95 -5.22 1.56
CA VAL A 39 -8.82 -6.29 1.04
C VAL A 39 -10.26 -6.13 1.52
N PRO A 40 -11.27 -6.60 0.77
CA PRO A 40 -12.67 -6.36 1.09
C PRO A 40 -13.13 -6.93 2.44
N GLN A 41 -12.44 -7.96 2.96
CA GLN A 41 -12.77 -8.59 4.23
C GLN A 41 -12.38 -7.79 5.47
N TRP A 42 -11.54 -6.76 5.34
CA TRP A 42 -11.05 -5.98 6.47
C TRP A 42 -11.76 -4.63 6.56
N ASP A 43 -12.15 -4.24 7.77
CA ASP A 43 -12.48 -2.87 8.11
C ASP A 43 -11.24 -2.10 8.59
N ALA A 44 -11.40 -0.85 8.95
CA ALA A 44 -10.28 0.00 9.38
C ALA A 44 -9.61 -0.52 10.66
N GLU A 45 -10.38 -0.97 11.63
CA GLU A 45 -9.86 -1.50 12.90
C GLU A 45 -9.00 -2.75 12.65
N ARG A 46 -9.54 -3.70 11.87
CA ARG A 46 -8.82 -4.92 11.50
C ARG A 46 -7.56 -4.61 10.72
N THR A 47 -7.61 -3.65 9.80
CA THR A 47 -6.46 -3.22 9.00
C THR A 47 -5.34 -2.69 9.88
N LEU A 48 -5.67 -1.81 10.84
CA LEU A 48 -4.69 -1.26 11.77
C LEU A 48 -4.11 -2.33 12.71
N ALA A 49 -4.92 -3.25 13.20
CA ALA A 49 -4.46 -4.34 14.04
C ALA A 49 -3.47 -5.25 13.30
N LEU A 50 -3.78 -5.65 12.06
CA LEU A 50 -2.91 -6.47 11.23
C LEU A 50 -1.62 -5.74 10.81
N ALA A 51 -1.71 -4.44 10.52
CA ALA A 51 -0.55 -3.59 10.27
C ALA A 51 0.38 -3.56 11.50
N ALA A 52 -0.18 -3.45 12.70
CA ALA A 52 0.58 -3.45 13.94
C ALA A 52 1.29 -4.79 14.22
N GLU A 53 0.67 -5.94 13.86
CA GLU A 53 1.33 -7.25 13.96
C GLU A 53 2.63 -7.28 13.14
N VAL A 54 2.58 -6.83 11.88
CA VAL A 54 3.76 -6.79 11.00
C VAL A 54 4.76 -5.72 11.47
N GLN A 55 4.27 -4.57 11.94
CA GLN A 55 5.12 -3.51 12.49
C GLN A 55 5.95 -4.00 13.69
N ALA A 56 5.36 -4.83 14.55
CA ALA A 56 6.07 -5.41 15.69
C ALA A 56 7.23 -6.31 15.24
N LEU A 57 7.07 -7.04 14.13
CA LEU A 57 8.15 -7.86 13.55
C LEU A 57 9.26 -7.00 12.95
N LEU A 58 8.90 -5.94 12.23
CA LEU A 58 9.86 -5.00 11.63
C LEU A 58 10.69 -4.27 12.71
N ALA A 59 10.06 -3.87 13.80
CA ALA A 59 10.72 -3.16 14.90
C ALA A 59 11.43 -4.11 15.91
N GLY A 60 11.06 -5.40 15.91
CA GLY A 60 11.45 -6.38 16.89
C GLY A 60 12.77 -7.11 16.58
N PRO A 61 13.17 -8.02 17.46
CA PRO A 61 14.39 -8.83 17.31
C PRO A 61 14.29 -9.85 16.16
N ASP A 62 13.08 -10.23 15.77
CA ASP A 62 12.82 -11.25 14.74
C ASP A 62 12.83 -10.68 13.31
N LEU A 63 13.21 -9.41 13.13
CA LEU A 63 13.26 -8.72 11.84
C LEU A 63 13.90 -9.58 10.75
N ARG A 64 15.08 -10.16 11.02
CA ARG A 64 15.81 -10.94 10.01
C ARG A 64 15.05 -12.18 9.57
N ALA A 65 14.47 -12.91 10.51
CA ALA A 65 13.65 -14.10 10.22
C ALA A 65 12.39 -13.72 9.45
N PHE A 66 11.74 -12.61 9.82
CA PHE A 66 10.57 -12.09 9.11
C PHE A 66 10.92 -11.71 7.66
N LEU A 67 12.01 -10.97 7.42
CA LEU A 67 12.41 -10.56 6.06
C LEU A 67 12.70 -11.76 5.15
N GLN A 68 13.13 -12.90 5.67
CA GLN A 68 13.37 -14.11 4.88
C GLN A 68 12.09 -14.77 4.38
N VAL A 69 10.93 -14.51 5.01
CA VAL A 69 9.66 -15.17 4.70
C VAL A 69 8.57 -14.21 4.19
N MET A 70 8.82 -12.89 4.22
CA MET A 70 7.80 -11.90 3.86
C MET A 70 7.48 -11.83 2.37
N TYR A 71 8.40 -12.26 1.51
CA TYR A 71 8.19 -12.24 0.06
C TYR A 71 7.48 -13.51 -0.44
N GLY A 72 6.69 -13.33 -1.48
CA GLY A 72 5.96 -14.38 -2.16
C GLY A 72 4.55 -13.90 -2.54
N ASN A 73 3.89 -14.63 -3.42
CA ASN A 73 2.52 -14.32 -3.87
C ASN A 73 1.47 -15.17 -3.15
N GLU A 74 1.90 -16.18 -2.41
CA GLU A 74 1.02 -17.08 -1.67
C GLU A 74 1.18 -16.91 -0.15
N PRO A 75 0.07 -16.98 0.58
CA PRO A 75 -1.31 -17.12 0.08
C PRO A 75 -1.79 -15.84 -0.62
N ASP A 76 -2.65 -15.98 -1.63
CA ASP A 76 -3.26 -14.88 -2.37
C ASP A 76 -4.66 -14.51 -1.85
N ARG A 77 -5.18 -15.26 -0.87
CA ARG A 77 -6.50 -15.07 -0.27
C ARG A 77 -6.42 -15.03 1.25
N TRP A 78 -7.15 -14.06 1.84
CA TRP A 78 -7.25 -13.96 3.30
C TRP A 78 -8.10 -15.06 3.90
N SER A 79 -7.62 -15.59 5.01
CA SER A 79 -8.39 -16.41 5.95
C SER A 79 -7.98 -16.05 7.38
N ASP A 80 -8.95 -16.00 8.29
CA ASP A 80 -8.65 -15.78 9.72
C ASP A 80 -7.86 -16.95 10.34
N ALA A 81 -7.81 -18.10 9.66
CA ALA A 81 -7.00 -19.26 10.04
C ALA A 81 -5.51 -19.11 9.66
N LEU A 82 -5.14 -18.11 8.87
CA LEU A 82 -3.72 -17.87 8.52
C LEU A 82 -2.91 -17.55 9.77
N THR A 83 -1.74 -18.19 9.90
CA THR A 83 -0.81 -17.99 10.99
C THR A 83 0.63 -17.84 10.48
N GLY A 84 1.53 -17.34 11.34
CA GLY A 84 2.95 -17.24 11.04
C GLY A 84 3.26 -16.52 9.72
N ALA A 85 4.20 -17.03 8.95
CA ALA A 85 4.72 -16.43 7.73
C ALA A 85 3.64 -16.16 6.68
N ASP A 86 2.67 -17.08 6.51
CA ASP A 86 1.60 -16.92 5.52
C ASP A 86 0.67 -15.76 5.87
N ARG A 87 0.33 -15.61 7.16
CA ARG A 87 -0.46 -14.48 7.65
C ARG A 87 0.27 -13.15 7.42
N TRP A 88 1.53 -13.07 7.83
CA TRP A 88 2.32 -11.85 7.70
C TRP A 88 2.55 -11.46 6.24
N ARG A 89 2.86 -12.44 5.39
CA ARG A 89 3.05 -12.22 3.95
C ARG A 89 1.79 -11.71 3.29
N PHE A 90 0.63 -12.28 3.63
CA PHE A 90 -0.64 -11.77 3.11
C PHE A 90 -0.88 -10.32 3.54
N VAL A 91 -0.64 -9.98 4.82
CA VAL A 91 -0.80 -8.60 5.32
C VAL A 91 0.12 -7.63 4.56
N VAL A 92 1.40 -7.99 4.39
CA VAL A 92 2.34 -7.19 3.60
C VAL A 92 1.82 -7.01 2.18
N ASN A 93 1.43 -8.10 1.52
CA ASN A 93 0.94 -8.07 0.14
C ASN A 93 -0.31 -7.18 -0.02
N ALA A 94 -1.25 -7.29 0.88
CA ALA A 94 -2.47 -6.46 0.86
C ALA A 94 -2.12 -4.97 1.05
N LEU A 95 -1.38 -4.63 2.08
CA LEU A 95 -1.10 -3.23 2.42
C LEU A 95 -0.10 -2.55 1.49
N THR A 96 0.78 -3.33 0.79
CA THR A 96 1.87 -2.73 0.01
C THR A 96 1.86 -3.07 -1.48
N ARG A 97 1.02 -4.01 -1.96
CA ARG A 97 1.09 -4.48 -3.34
C ARG A 97 -0.26 -4.62 -4.07
N ILE A 98 -1.38 -4.63 -3.35
CA ILE A 98 -2.70 -4.85 -3.96
C ILE A 98 -3.03 -3.78 -5.00
N ARG A 99 -3.58 -4.22 -6.12
CA ARG A 99 -4.23 -3.39 -7.14
C ARG A 99 -5.61 -3.95 -7.45
N PHE A 100 -5.65 -5.17 -7.93
CA PHE A 100 -6.86 -5.89 -8.28
C PHE A 100 -7.09 -7.06 -7.33
N CYS A 101 -8.35 -7.34 -7.06
CA CYS A 101 -8.77 -8.56 -6.40
C CYS A 101 -10.15 -8.98 -6.89
N THR A 102 -10.53 -10.23 -6.61
CA THR A 102 -11.89 -10.72 -6.80
C THR A 102 -12.82 -10.18 -5.72
N ASP A 103 -14.13 -10.39 -5.86
CA ASP A 103 -15.11 -9.96 -4.85
C ASP A 103 -14.91 -10.66 -3.50
N ASP A 104 -14.31 -11.85 -3.48
CA ASP A 104 -13.94 -12.58 -2.28
C ASP A 104 -12.52 -12.28 -1.78
N GLY A 105 -11.83 -11.31 -2.41
CA GLY A 105 -10.55 -10.78 -1.96
C GLY A 105 -9.32 -11.60 -2.36
N THR A 106 -9.43 -12.47 -3.37
CA THR A 106 -8.25 -13.12 -3.96
C THR A 106 -7.44 -12.10 -4.75
N LEU A 107 -6.14 -11.96 -4.43
CA LEU A 107 -5.25 -10.92 -4.97
C LEU A 107 -4.72 -11.29 -6.36
N ASP A 108 -4.61 -10.31 -7.25
CA ASP A 108 -3.80 -10.41 -8.46
C ASP A 108 -2.52 -9.59 -8.34
N PHE A 109 -1.38 -10.19 -8.70
CA PHE A 109 -0.06 -9.54 -8.67
C PHE A 109 0.54 -9.34 -10.06
N LYS A 110 -0.16 -9.72 -11.12
CA LYS A 110 0.36 -9.68 -12.50
C LYS A 110 -0.03 -8.40 -13.21
N ALA A 111 -1.30 -7.98 -13.09
CA ALA A 111 -1.80 -6.77 -13.71
C ALA A 111 -1.28 -5.52 -12.97
N LYS A 112 -0.60 -4.62 -13.71
CA LYS A 112 0.06 -3.43 -13.13
C LYS A 112 -0.37 -2.12 -13.79
N GLU A 113 -1.11 -2.22 -14.88
CA GLU A 113 -1.58 -1.07 -15.66
C GLU A 113 -2.79 -0.39 -15.00
N GLY A 114 -3.43 0.54 -15.70
CA GLY A 114 -4.58 1.29 -15.18
C GLY A 114 -5.80 0.43 -14.83
N ALA A 115 -6.78 1.02 -14.17
CA ALA A 115 -7.96 0.32 -13.66
C ALA A 115 -8.75 -0.49 -14.71
N GLY A 116 -8.68 -0.07 -15.99
CA GLY A 116 -9.36 -0.75 -17.11
C GLY A 116 -8.73 -2.08 -17.54
N THR A 117 -7.60 -2.48 -16.96
CA THR A 117 -6.87 -3.72 -17.33
C THR A 117 -7.11 -4.85 -16.34
N ALA A 118 -8.17 -4.77 -15.53
CA ALA A 118 -8.52 -5.80 -14.57
C ALA A 118 -8.63 -7.19 -15.22
N PRO A 119 -7.99 -8.23 -14.67
CA PRO A 119 -8.20 -9.60 -15.14
C PRO A 119 -9.67 -10.04 -15.02
N PRO A 120 -10.12 -11.04 -15.77
CA PRO A 120 -11.47 -11.58 -15.63
C PRO A 120 -11.80 -11.92 -14.17
N GLY A 121 -12.96 -11.48 -13.69
CA GLY A 121 -13.42 -11.71 -12.31
C GLY A 121 -12.74 -10.82 -11.26
N HIS A 122 -11.81 -9.97 -11.64
CA HIS A 122 -11.14 -9.02 -10.76
C HIS A 122 -11.60 -7.60 -11.00
N ARG A 123 -11.41 -6.74 -10.01
CA ARG A 123 -11.63 -5.29 -10.09
C ARG A 123 -10.64 -4.55 -9.19
N PRO A 124 -10.47 -3.23 -9.36
CA PRO A 124 -9.76 -2.44 -8.37
C PRO A 124 -10.27 -2.71 -6.96
N TRP A 125 -9.39 -2.91 -6.00
CA TRP A 125 -9.75 -3.29 -4.63
C TRP A 125 -10.78 -2.32 -4.01
N PHE A 126 -10.71 -1.04 -4.37
CA PHE A 126 -11.60 0.00 -3.85
C PHE A 126 -12.98 0.02 -4.51
N ASP A 127 -13.17 -0.70 -5.62
CA ASP A 127 -14.45 -0.84 -6.34
C ASP A 127 -15.15 -2.19 -6.06
N VAL A 128 -14.63 -2.99 -5.11
CA VAL A 128 -15.27 -4.24 -4.68
C VAL A 128 -16.57 -3.93 -3.93
N PRO A 129 -17.72 -4.46 -4.40
CA PRO A 129 -18.99 -4.26 -3.72
C PRO A 129 -18.99 -4.88 -2.31
N GLY A 130 -19.56 -4.17 -1.35
CA GLY A 130 -19.68 -4.67 0.03
C GLY A 130 -18.37 -4.80 0.80
N ARG A 131 -17.27 -4.20 0.31
CA ARG A 131 -16.03 -4.12 1.09
C ARG A 131 -16.29 -3.50 2.46
N ARG A 132 -15.69 -4.06 3.51
CA ARG A 132 -15.94 -3.62 4.89
C ARG A 132 -15.44 -2.21 5.21
N THR A 133 -14.59 -1.65 4.33
CA THR A 133 -14.17 -0.26 4.37
C THR A 133 -15.10 0.68 3.59
N ALA A 134 -16.28 0.25 3.13
CA ALA A 134 -17.26 1.16 2.52
C ALA A 134 -17.68 2.22 3.54
N GLY A 135 -17.67 3.50 3.14
CA GLY A 135 -17.92 4.62 4.06
C GLY A 135 -16.71 5.11 4.85
N GLN A 136 -15.59 4.38 4.83
CA GLN A 136 -14.34 4.81 5.45
C GLN A 136 -13.49 5.59 4.44
N PRO A 137 -13.14 6.86 4.70
CA PRO A 137 -12.19 7.59 3.87
C PRO A 137 -10.81 6.91 3.88
N ILE A 138 -10.26 6.61 2.68
CA ILE A 138 -8.96 5.96 2.53
C ILE A 138 -8.06 6.79 1.61
N ALA A 139 -6.81 7.02 2.04
CA ALA A 139 -5.74 7.55 1.22
C ALA A 139 -4.71 6.46 0.92
N PHE A 140 -4.29 6.35 -0.34
CA PHE A 140 -3.33 5.34 -0.78
C PHE A 140 -2.43 5.83 -1.91
N GLY A 141 -1.34 5.11 -2.16
CA GLY A 141 -0.39 5.32 -3.26
C GLY A 141 -0.17 4.07 -4.10
N HIS A 142 1.10 3.73 -4.37
CA HIS A 142 1.55 2.49 -5.01
C HIS A 142 1.11 2.32 -6.49
N TRP A 143 -0.08 2.67 -6.85
CA TRP A 143 -0.66 2.42 -8.18
C TRP A 143 -0.60 3.67 -9.05
N SER A 144 0.62 4.06 -9.43
CA SER A 144 0.91 5.31 -10.15
C SER A 144 0.20 5.46 -11.50
N THR A 145 -0.11 4.35 -12.19
CA THR A 145 -0.82 4.36 -13.47
C THR A 145 -2.29 4.77 -13.38
N LEU A 146 -2.86 4.90 -12.16
CA LEU A 146 -4.19 5.46 -11.95
C LEU A 146 -4.23 6.99 -12.09
N GLY A 147 -3.08 7.65 -11.91
CA GLY A 147 -3.05 9.08 -11.70
C GLY A 147 -3.74 9.51 -10.40
N LEU A 148 -4.12 10.78 -10.31
CA LEU A 148 -4.81 11.29 -9.14
C LEU A 148 -6.26 10.79 -9.08
N ILE A 149 -6.60 10.08 -8.01
CA ILE A 149 -7.98 9.78 -7.66
C ILE A 149 -8.40 10.70 -6.51
N SER A 150 -9.49 11.44 -6.70
CA SER A 150 -10.07 12.29 -5.67
C SER A 150 -11.59 12.10 -5.65
N ARG A 151 -12.05 11.06 -4.95
CA ARG A 151 -13.47 10.75 -4.69
C ARG A 151 -13.81 11.11 -3.23
N PRO A 152 -15.08 11.25 -2.83
CA PRO A 152 -15.46 11.62 -1.45
C PRO A 152 -14.76 10.82 -0.35
N GLU A 153 -14.60 9.53 -0.55
CA GLU A 153 -14.02 8.60 0.44
C GLU A 153 -12.75 7.91 -0.05
N LEU A 154 -12.13 8.42 -1.14
CA LEU A 154 -10.96 7.77 -1.73
C LEU A 154 -9.99 8.79 -2.32
N LEU A 155 -8.74 8.75 -1.86
CA LEU A 155 -7.62 9.52 -2.38
C LEU A 155 -6.52 8.57 -2.85
N GLY A 156 -6.29 8.50 -4.17
CA GLY A 156 -5.11 7.88 -4.76
C GLY A 156 -4.13 8.98 -5.16
N ILE A 157 -2.99 9.07 -4.47
CA ILE A 157 -2.08 10.21 -4.59
C ILE A 157 -0.69 9.87 -5.17
N ASP A 158 -0.46 8.61 -5.55
CA ASP A 158 0.73 8.28 -6.35
C ASP A 158 0.49 8.65 -7.80
N THR A 159 1.07 9.73 -8.23
CA THR A 159 0.95 10.25 -9.59
C THR A 159 2.22 10.11 -10.40
N GLY A 160 3.08 9.15 -10.02
CA GLY A 160 4.19 8.67 -10.82
C GLY A 160 5.38 9.63 -10.92
N CYS A 161 5.74 10.34 -9.85
CA CYS A 161 6.86 11.28 -9.86
C CYS A 161 8.15 10.66 -10.42
N VAL A 162 8.56 9.47 -9.99
CA VAL A 162 9.77 8.78 -10.47
C VAL A 162 9.72 8.47 -11.98
N TRP A 163 8.52 8.34 -12.54
CA TRP A 163 8.27 8.07 -13.95
C TRP A 163 8.09 9.32 -14.81
N GLY A 164 8.31 10.52 -14.25
CA GLY A 164 8.12 11.80 -14.95
C GLY A 164 6.69 12.36 -14.85
N GLY A 165 5.89 11.86 -13.93
CA GLY A 165 4.58 12.41 -13.58
C GLY A 165 4.71 13.58 -12.60
N ALA A 166 3.99 13.53 -11.49
CA ALA A 166 4.00 14.58 -10.47
C ALA A 166 4.16 14.02 -9.06
N LEU A 167 4.77 14.77 -8.17
CA LEU A 167 4.64 14.57 -6.72
C LEU A 167 3.35 15.26 -6.28
N THR A 168 2.46 14.48 -5.68
CA THR A 168 1.13 14.96 -5.27
C THR A 168 0.99 14.97 -3.76
N ALA A 169 0.53 16.07 -3.22
CA ALA A 169 0.08 16.20 -1.84
C ALA A 169 -1.37 16.66 -1.82
N VAL A 170 -2.15 16.16 -0.85
CA VAL A 170 -3.52 16.58 -0.64
C VAL A 170 -3.68 17.00 0.82
N ARG A 171 -4.05 18.26 1.03
CA ARG A 171 -4.51 18.72 2.33
C ARG A 171 -5.96 18.30 2.51
N VAL A 172 -6.24 17.61 3.61
CA VAL A 172 -7.59 17.24 4.04
C VAL A 172 -7.87 17.95 5.36
N ASP A 173 -8.84 18.85 5.38
CA ASP A 173 -9.13 19.68 6.54
C ASP A 173 -10.60 20.09 6.54
N GLY A 174 -11.37 19.70 7.55
CA GLY A 174 -12.76 20.10 7.72
C GLY A 174 -13.65 19.88 6.50
N GLY A 175 -13.41 18.81 5.72
CA GLY A 175 -14.13 18.50 4.49
C GLY A 175 -13.61 19.26 3.24
N ARG A 176 -12.62 20.12 3.39
CA ARG A 176 -11.92 20.76 2.26
C ARG A 176 -10.80 19.86 1.77
N ARG A 177 -10.57 19.88 0.47
CA ARG A 177 -9.45 19.21 -0.19
C ARG A 177 -8.72 20.21 -1.04
N GLU A 178 -7.43 20.37 -0.78
CA GLU A 178 -6.54 21.17 -1.59
C GLU A 178 -5.48 20.24 -2.17
N VAL A 179 -5.41 20.18 -3.48
CA VAL A 179 -4.43 19.36 -4.20
C VAL A 179 -3.28 20.24 -4.63
N VAL A 180 -2.08 19.84 -4.26
CA VAL A 180 -0.83 20.46 -4.72
C VAL A 180 -0.06 19.42 -5.52
N GLN A 181 0.34 19.77 -6.75
CA GLN A 181 1.13 18.90 -7.62
C GLN A 181 2.37 19.63 -8.11
N VAL A 182 3.51 18.95 -8.03
CA VAL A 182 4.78 19.45 -8.57
C VAL A 182 5.22 18.48 -9.67
N PRO A 183 5.38 18.93 -10.93
CA PRO A 183 5.92 18.07 -12.00
C PRO A 183 7.31 17.57 -11.66
N CYS A 184 7.58 16.30 -11.95
CA CYS A 184 8.85 15.66 -11.67
C CYS A 184 9.61 15.35 -12.99
N PRO A 185 10.93 15.51 -13.03
CA PRO A 185 11.73 14.93 -14.11
C PRO A 185 11.64 13.40 -14.05
N GLN A 186 11.66 12.76 -15.21
CA GLN A 186 11.69 11.30 -15.26
C GLN A 186 13.06 10.80 -14.76
N ALA A 187 13.05 10.08 -13.64
CA ALA A 187 14.26 9.46 -13.07
C ALA A 187 14.43 8.00 -13.50
N GLN A 188 13.34 7.29 -13.74
CA GLN A 188 13.35 5.89 -14.18
C GLN A 188 12.30 5.66 -15.28
N ARG A 189 12.49 4.60 -16.08
CA ARG A 189 11.49 4.14 -17.05
C ARG A 189 10.69 3.00 -16.47
N PRO A 190 9.34 2.96 -16.66
CA PRO A 190 8.54 1.82 -16.26
C PRO A 190 9.04 0.52 -16.89
N GLY A 191 9.24 -0.52 -16.09
CA GLY A 191 9.69 -1.84 -16.58
C GLY A 191 11.19 -1.98 -16.87
N ALA A 192 12.02 -1.00 -16.50
CA ALA A 192 13.48 -1.09 -16.58
C ALA A 192 14.09 -1.81 -15.36
#